data_31bf7b997315ea29527f3855aef2eea4
#
_entry.id   31bf7b997315ea29527f3855aef2eea4
#
_cell.length_a   1.000
_cell.length_b   1.000
_cell.length_c   1.000
_cell.angle_alpha   90.00
_cell.angle_beta   90.00
_cell.angle_gamma   90.00
#
_symmetry.space_group_name_H-M   'P 1'
#
loop_
_entity.id
_entity.type
_entity.pdbx_description
1 polymer ?
#
loop_
_entity_poly.entity_id
_entity_poly.type
_entity_poly.pdbx_seq_one_letter_code
_entity_poly.pdbx_strand_id
1 'polypeptide(L)'
;MSPPAVPQPASARPRHDPVPLAPGPLPPAVAWPSVARCVLTTPILLARRRVWQPTEHVGRTIRFADGTRSRVYRETRVDRPAPSDPSVLVVAFRLRWVRGLGHTAFEHESVLHTPFFVAFPGLVSKLWLAHDDHGVYRGLYEWDGPQLADTYARSLWRVLALVSEPGSIDFRVLAGLRRDDLLADPLRAVGFAALDPDCWWRVVGSTPPPISAERARSR
;
A
#
# COMPACT_ATOMS: atom_id res chain seq x y z
N MET A 1 -51.54 18.87 26.07
CA MET A 1 -50.55 19.34 25.10
C MET A 1 -49.18 18.83 25.57
N SER A 2 -48.68 17.77 24.98
CA SER A 2 -47.35 17.23 25.28
C SER A 2 -46.30 18.03 24.51
N PRO A 3 -45.08 18.32 25.09
CA PRO A 3 -44.05 19.05 24.40
C PRO A 3 -43.38 18.19 23.31
N PRO A 4 -42.87 18.80 22.23
CA PRO A 4 -42.23 18.07 21.15
C PRO A 4 -40.89 17.48 21.60
N ALA A 5 -40.60 16.26 21.15
CA ALA A 5 -39.37 15.54 21.41
C ALA A 5 -38.19 16.27 20.76
N VAL A 6 -37.13 16.55 21.56
CA VAL A 6 -35.86 17.10 21.10
C VAL A 6 -35.08 15.99 20.36
N PRO A 7 -34.64 16.19 19.12
CA PRO A 7 -33.85 15.19 18.42
C PRO A 7 -32.47 15.01 19.12
N GLN A 8 -32.14 13.78 19.46
CA GLN A 8 -30.82 13.43 19.98
C GLN A 8 -29.76 13.66 18.89
N PRO A 9 -28.60 14.24 19.23
CA PRO A 9 -27.52 14.37 18.28
C PRO A 9 -26.99 12.99 17.88
N ALA A 10 -26.87 12.79 16.56
CA ALA A 10 -26.30 11.58 15.98
C ALA A 10 -24.94 11.29 16.61
N SER A 11 -24.76 10.05 17.07
CA SER A 11 -23.53 9.50 17.62
C SER A 11 -22.36 9.84 16.70
N ALA A 12 -21.46 10.71 17.16
CA ALA A 12 -20.26 11.06 16.46
C ALA A 12 -19.39 9.80 16.33
N ARG A 13 -19.10 9.39 15.09
CA ARG A 13 -18.12 8.33 14.82
C ARG A 13 -16.81 8.70 15.52
N PRO A 14 -16.13 7.73 16.16
CA PRO A 14 -14.85 8.01 16.79
C PRO A 14 -13.90 8.58 15.74
N ARG A 15 -13.42 9.80 15.96
CA ARG A 15 -12.29 10.35 15.20
C ARG A 15 -11.09 9.56 15.64
N HIS A 16 -10.58 8.69 14.73
CA HIS A 16 -9.25 8.15 14.91
C HIS A 16 -8.27 9.31 14.75
N ASP A 17 -7.71 9.75 15.86
CA ASP A 17 -6.59 10.67 15.84
C ASP A 17 -5.48 10.01 15.02
N PRO A 18 -4.85 10.73 14.07
CA PRO A 18 -3.75 10.18 13.29
C PRO A 18 -2.64 9.80 14.27
N VAL A 19 -2.29 8.50 14.27
CA VAL A 19 -1.16 8.00 15.05
C VAL A 19 0.07 8.81 14.63
N PRO A 20 0.74 9.56 15.53
CA PRO A 20 1.96 10.27 15.18
C PRO A 20 2.99 9.24 14.78
N LEU A 21 3.31 9.19 13.47
CA LEU A 21 4.30 8.29 12.93
C LEU A 21 5.67 8.70 13.46
N ALA A 22 6.26 7.88 14.32
CA ALA A 22 7.66 8.01 14.65
C ALA A 22 8.46 7.63 13.39
N PRO A 23 9.14 8.58 12.73
CA PRO A 23 9.87 8.30 11.51
C PRO A 23 11.00 7.32 11.79
N GLY A 24 11.13 6.28 10.94
CA GLY A 24 12.28 5.38 10.96
C GLY A 24 11.98 3.91 11.23
N PRO A 25 12.99 3.05 11.05
CA PRO A 25 12.85 1.60 11.20
C PRO A 25 12.64 1.18 12.66
N LEU A 26 11.96 0.05 12.86
CA LEU A 26 11.93 -0.62 14.17
C LEU A 26 13.34 -1.07 14.59
N PRO A 27 13.59 -1.20 15.91
CA PRO A 27 14.82 -1.82 16.40
C PRO A 27 15.06 -3.19 15.74
N PRO A 28 16.31 -3.56 15.43
CA PRO A 28 16.62 -4.84 14.78
C PRO A 28 16.04 -6.05 15.51
N ALA A 29 16.07 -6.05 16.84
CA ALA A 29 15.55 -7.12 17.68
C ALA A 29 14.03 -7.36 17.52
N VAL A 30 13.28 -6.37 17.03
CA VAL A 30 11.83 -6.46 16.76
C VAL A 30 11.56 -6.71 15.28
N ALA A 31 12.28 -6.02 14.39
CA ALA A 31 12.07 -6.08 12.95
C ALA A 31 12.41 -7.46 12.36
N TRP A 32 13.61 -7.99 12.67
CA TRP A 32 14.08 -9.25 12.08
C TRP A 32 13.24 -10.48 12.46
N PRO A 33 12.81 -10.68 13.73
CA PRO A 33 11.88 -11.77 14.04
C PRO A 33 10.55 -11.69 13.30
N SER A 34 10.02 -10.47 13.10
CA SER A 34 8.78 -10.25 12.34
C SER A 34 8.94 -10.62 10.87
N VAL A 35 10.04 -10.21 10.25
CA VAL A 35 10.38 -10.56 8.87
C VAL A 35 10.61 -12.07 8.73
N ALA A 36 11.40 -12.67 9.62
CA ALA A 36 11.69 -14.10 9.61
C ALA A 36 10.40 -14.94 9.75
N ARG A 37 9.51 -14.56 10.67
CA ARG A 37 8.21 -15.21 10.83
C ARG A 37 7.38 -15.11 9.55
N CYS A 38 7.37 -13.96 8.89
CA CYS A 38 6.68 -13.77 7.61
C CYS A 38 7.23 -14.73 6.55
N VAL A 39 8.55 -14.78 6.37
CA VAL A 39 9.22 -15.65 5.40
C VAL A 39 8.89 -17.12 5.66
N LEU A 40 8.94 -17.56 6.91
CA LEU A 40 8.66 -18.94 7.29
C LEU A 40 7.18 -19.34 7.14
N THR A 41 6.27 -18.38 7.28
CA THR A 41 4.81 -18.64 7.19
C THR A 41 4.31 -18.57 5.75
N THR A 42 4.96 -17.82 4.89
CA THR A 42 4.55 -17.63 3.49
C THR A 42 4.38 -18.93 2.70
N PRO A 43 5.28 -19.93 2.77
CA PRO A 43 5.10 -21.19 2.05
C PRO A 43 3.78 -21.89 2.41
N ILE A 44 3.34 -21.80 3.65
CA ILE A 44 2.06 -22.37 4.11
C ILE A 44 0.89 -21.67 3.43
N LEU A 45 0.92 -20.34 3.32
CA LEU A 45 -0.14 -19.58 2.65
C LEU A 45 -0.19 -19.89 1.15
N LEU A 46 0.97 -20.04 0.51
CA LEU A 46 1.08 -20.41 -0.90
C LEU A 46 0.56 -21.84 -1.13
N ALA A 47 0.99 -22.81 -0.32
CA ALA A 47 0.52 -24.19 -0.41
C ALA A 47 -1.00 -24.31 -0.21
N ARG A 48 -1.57 -23.47 0.66
CA ARG A 48 -3.01 -23.39 0.89
C ARG A 48 -3.75 -22.54 -0.15
N ARG A 49 -3.07 -22.05 -1.19
CA ARG A 49 -3.62 -21.18 -2.27
C ARG A 49 -4.32 -19.93 -1.71
N ARG A 50 -3.88 -19.41 -0.57
CA ARG A 50 -4.45 -18.22 0.06
C ARG A 50 -3.84 -16.91 -0.45
N VAL A 51 -2.98 -16.98 -1.46
CA VAL A 51 -2.35 -15.83 -2.12
C VAL A 51 -2.55 -15.96 -3.61
N TRP A 52 -3.07 -14.92 -4.24
CA TRP A 52 -3.25 -14.88 -5.69
C TRP A 52 -2.87 -13.53 -6.28
N GLN A 53 -2.73 -13.46 -7.59
CA GLN A 53 -2.31 -12.28 -8.32
C GLN A 53 -3.39 -11.91 -9.35
N PRO A 54 -4.43 -11.14 -8.96
CA PRO A 54 -5.42 -10.64 -9.90
C PRO A 54 -4.80 -9.64 -10.88
N THR A 55 -5.43 -9.51 -12.04
CA THR A 55 -4.99 -8.58 -13.08
C THR A 55 -5.88 -7.34 -13.21
N GLU A 56 -6.81 -7.15 -12.28
CA GLU A 56 -7.82 -6.10 -12.33
C GLU A 56 -7.22 -4.69 -12.41
N HIS A 57 -6.16 -4.46 -11.64
CA HIS A 57 -5.48 -3.16 -11.59
C HIS A 57 -4.19 -3.11 -12.43
N VAL A 58 -3.76 -4.22 -13.00
CA VAL A 58 -2.52 -4.26 -13.79
C VAL A 58 -2.66 -3.41 -15.05
N GLY A 59 -1.69 -2.51 -15.27
CA GLY A 59 -1.71 -1.52 -16.34
C GLY A 59 -2.35 -0.19 -15.96
N ARG A 60 -3.03 -0.09 -14.81
CA ARG A 60 -3.57 1.16 -14.27
C ARG A 60 -2.43 2.15 -14.01
N THR A 61 -2.64 3.41 -14.33
CA THR A 61 -1.69 4.49 -14.00
C THR A 61 -2.25 5.29 -12.83
N ILE A 62 -1.44 5.47 -11.79
CA ILE A 62 -1.76 6.27 -10.61
C ILE A 62 -0.94 7.55 -10.66
N ARG A 63 -1.58 8.69 -10.42
CA ARG A 63 -0.95 10.01 -10.35
C ARG A 63 -0.91 10.48 -8.90
N PHE A 64 0.22 11.05 -8.50
CA PHE A 64 0.46 11.56 -7.16
C PHE A 64 0.51 13.09 -7.15
N ALA A 65 0.32 13.68 -5.97
CA ALA A 65 0.24 15.14 -5.81
C ALA A 65 1.59 15.84 -6.04
N ASP A 66 2.70 15.13 -5.94
CA ASP A 66 4.04 15.61 -6.32
C ASP A 66 4.25 15.73 -7.84
N GLY A 67 3.20 15.48 -8.64
CA GLY A 67 3.24 15.53 -10.11
C GLY A 67 3.70 14.24 -10.77
N THR A 68 4.19 13.27 -10.00
CA THR A 68 4.67 12.00 -10.53
C THR A 68 3.53 11.04 -10.89
N ARG A 69 3.86 10.03 -11.70
CA ARG A 69 2.94 8.96 -12.09
C ARG A 69 3.67 7.62 -12.10
N SER A 70 2.94 6.58 -11.73
CA SER A 70 3.47 5.21 -11.74
C SER A 70 2.43 4.23 -12.28
N ARG A 71 2.88 3.23 -13.03
CA ARG A 71 2.05 2.18 -13.58
C ARG A 71 2.01 0.99 -12.62
N VAL A 72 0.84 0.44 -12.37
CA VAL A 72 0.68 -0.83 -11.66
C VAL A 72 1.15 -1.96 -12.59
N TYR A 73 2.21 -2.66 -12.19
CA TYR A 73 2.70 -3.80 -12.98
C TYR A 73 2.30 -5.16 -12.38
N ARG A 74 1.92 -5.19 -11.10
CA ARG A 74 1.45 -6.40 -10.43
C ARG A 74 0.48 -6.07 -9.30
N GLU A 75 -0.45 -6.99 -9.04
CA GLU A 75 -1.29 -6.98 -7.85
C GLU A 75 -1.09 -8.30 -7.09
N THR A 76 -1.11 -8.24 -5.75
CA THR A 76 -1.10 -9.40 -4.87
C THR A 76 -2.22 -9.24 -3.87
N ARG A 77 -3.06 -10.26 -3.71
CA ARG A 77 -4.12 -10.33 -2.70
C ARG A 77 -3.94 -11.54 -1.81
N VAL A 78 -4.33 -11.40 -0.55
CA VAL A 78 -4.36 -12.48 0.43
C VAL A 78 -5.82 -12.80 0.73
N ASP A 79 -6.17 -14.09 0.73
CA ASP A 79 -7.52 -14.56 1.08
C ASP A 79 -7.78 -14.31 2.57
N ARG A 80 -8.51 -13.23 2.82
CA ARG A 80 -8.94 -12.78 4.15
C ARG A 80 -10.34 -12.20 4.08
N PRO A 81 -11.08 -12.15 5.20
CA PRO A 81 -12.31 -11.35 5.30
C PRO A 81 -12.06 -9.89 4.94
N ALA A 82 -13.12 -9.18 4.58
CA ALA A 82 -13.04 -7.74 4.38
C ALA A 82 -12.49 -7.07 5.65
N PRO A 83 -11.59 -6.06 5.51
CA PRO A 83 -10.98 -5.41 6.66
C PRO A 83 -12.04 -4.73 7.54
N SER A 84 -11.94 -4.94 8.84
CA SER A 84 -12.81 -4.31 9.84
C SER A 84 -12.33 -2.90 10.21
N ASP A 85 -11.01 -2.68 10.15
CA ASP A 85 -10.35 -1.38 10.38
C ASP A 85 -9.44 -1.06 9.17
N PRO A 86 -10.05 -0.68 8.01
CA PRO A 86 -9.31 -0.53 6.79
C PRO A 86 -8.29 0.60 6.88
N SER A 87 -7.12 0.38 6.30
CA SER A 87 -6.11 1.42 6.14
C SER A 87 -5.35 1.23 4.83
N VAL A 88 -4.94 2.34 4.23
CA VAL A 88 -4.04 2.36 3.08
C VAL A 88 -2.64 2.68 3.54
N LEU A 89 -1.67 1.87 3.13
CA LEU A 89 -0.26 2.15 3.31
C LEU A 89 0.35 2.48 1.95
N VAL A 90 1.01 3.63 1.86
CA VAL A 90 1.86 4.01 0.73
C VAL A 90 3.31 3.93 1.16
N VAL A 91 4.13 3.19 0.42
CA VAL A 91 5.58 3.10 0.63
C VAL A 91 6.27 3.61 -0.60
N ALA A 92 7.31 4.42 -0.47
CA ALA A 92 8.17 4.89 -1.54
C ALA A 92 9.64 4.56 -1.22
N PHE A 93 10.41 4.25 -2.25
CA PHE A 93 11.86 4.04 -2.14
C PHE A 93 12.53 4.14 -3.51
N ARG A 94 13.83 4.44 -3.52
CA ARG A 94 14.66 4.43 -4.72
C ARG A 94 15.71 3.34 -4.61
N LEU A 95 15.83 2.50 -5.65
CA LEU A 95 16.80 1.42 -5.65
C LEU A 95 18.22 1.94 -5.87
N ARG A 96 19.16 1.37 -5.12
CA ARG A 96 20.60 1.62 -5.28
C ARG A 96 21.10 0.83 -6.50
N TRP A 97 21.88 1.49 -7.35
CA TRP A 97 22.56 0.88 -8.52
C TRP A 97 21.64 0.31 -9.63
N VAL A 98 20.34 0.48 -9.57
CA VAL A 98 19.42 0.06 -10.63
C VAL A 98 19.22 1.22 -11.61
N ARG A 99 19.60 1.00 -12.88
CA ARG A 99 19.45 1.98 -13.98
C ARG A 99 19.05 1.25 -15.27
N GLY A 100 18.31 1.94 -16.14
CA GLY A 100 17.96 1.42 -17.47
C GLY A 100 17.26 0.08 -17.41
N LEU A 101 17.75 -0.94 -18.13
CA LEU A 101 17.17 -2.29 -18.18
C LEU A 101 17.10 -3.00 -16.82
N GLY A 102 17.86 -2.56 -15.81
CA GLY A 102 17.79 -3.11 -14.47
C GLY A 102 16.42 -2.90 -13.81
N HIS A 103 15.68 -1.86 -14.18
CA HIS A 103 14.33 -1.63 -13.67
C HIS A 103 13.35 -2.73 -14.14
N THR A 104 13.45 -3.14 -15.41
CA THR A 104 12.63 -4.24 -15.94
C THR A 104 12.96 -5.56 -15.26
N ALA A 105 14.25 -5.84 -15.03
CA ALA A 105 14.69 -7.02 -14.29
C ALA A 105 14.10 -7.03 -12.87
N PHE A 106 14.14 -5.90 -12.15
CA PHE A 106 13.57 -5.79 -10.81
C PHE A 106 12.05 -6.04 -10.78
N GLU A 107 11.30 -5.55 -11.78
CA GLU A 107 9.86 -5.82 -11.88
C GLU A 107 9.59 -7.33 -12.00
N HIS A 108 10.37 -8.06 -12.79
CA HIS A 108 10.26 -9.52 -12.91
C HIS A 108 10.69 -10.25 -11.64
N GLU A 109 11.80 -9.84 -11.01
CA GLU A 109 12.29 -10.45 -9.77
C GLU A 109 11.44 -10.11 -8.55
N SER A 110 10.54 -9.13 -8.65
CA SER A 110 9.66 -8.71 -7.54
C SER A 110 8.78 -9.85 -6.99
N VAL A 111 8.61 -10.95 -7.75
CA VAL A 111 7.95 -12.18 -7.29
C VAL A 111 8.70 -12.78 -6.10
N LEU A 112 10.04 -12.71 -6.09
CA LEU A 112 10.89 -13.22 -5.02
C LEU A 112 10.73 -12.41 -3.72
N HIS A 113 10.19 -11.21 -3.79
CA HIS A 113 9.91 -10.38 -2.60
C HIS A 113 8.59 -10.74 -1.91
N THR A 114 7.74 -11.56 -2.53
CA THR A 114 6.46 -12.00 -1.96
C THR A 114 6.60 -12.58 -0.54
N PRO A 115 7.61 -13.39 -0.20
CA PRO A 115 7.80 -13.93 1.14
C PRO A 115 8.02 -12.89 2.24
N PHE A 116 8.45 -11.69 1.90
CA PHE A 116 8.78 -10.65 2.88
C PHE A 116 7.57 -9.83 3.37
N PHE A 117 6.38 -10.03 2.78
CA PHE A 117 5.21 -9.22 3.18
C PHE A 117 3.89 -10.00 3.28
N VAL A 118 3.69 -11.07 2.50
CA VAL A 118 2.37 -11.68 2.31
C VAL A 118 1.80 -12.32 3.57
N ALA A 119 2.66 -12.78 4.47
CA ALA A 119 2.27 -13.40 5.73
C ALA A 119 2.24 -12.44 6.93
N PHE A 120 2.51 -11.15 6.72
CA PHE A 120 2.31 -10.17 7.79
C PHE A 120 0.84 -10.10 8.20
N PRO A 121 0.54 -10.02 9.52
CA PRO A 121 -0.82 -9.85 10.02
C PRO A 121 -1.47 -8.60 9.44
N GLY A 122 -2.74 -8.70 9.05
CA GLY A 122 -3.53 -7.57 8.57
C GLY A 122 -3.37 -7.24 7.08
N LEU A 123 -2.39 -7.77 6.35
CA LEU A 123 -2.26 -7.49 4.92
C LEU A 123 -3.47 -8.06 4.16
N VAL A 124 -4.16 -7.23 3.39
CA VAL A 124 -5.26 -7.59 2.50
C VAL A 124 -4.78 -7.67 1.06
N SER A 125 -4.13 -6.61 0.58
CA SER A 125 -3.67 -6.54 -0.80
C SER A 125 -2.52 -5.56 -0.99
N LYS A 126 -1.81 -5.70 -2.12
CA LYS A 126 -0.73 -4.80 -2.54
C LYS A 126 -0.79 -4.57 -4.04
N LEU A 127 -0.73 -3.32 -4.45
CA LEU A 127 -0.38 -2.90 -5.81
C LEU A 127 1.11 -2.58 -5.86
N TRP A 128 1.77 -3.15 -6.84
CA TRP A 128 3.16 -2.91 -7.13
C TRP A 128 3.25 -1.88 -8.25
N LEU A 129 3.86 -0.75 -7.96
CA LEU A 129 3.98 0.35 -8.89
C LEU A 129 5.40 0.39 -9.46
N ALA A 130 5.50 0.47 -10.78
CA ALA A 130 6.74 0.71 -11.47
C ALA A 130 7.35 2.04 -11.03
N HIS A 131 8.66 2.19 -11.21
CA HIS A 131 9.32 3.45 -10.94
C HIS A 131 8.73 4.59 -11.77
N ASP A 132 8.75 5.77 -11.20
CA ASP A 132 8.42 7.01 -11.91
C ASP A 132 9.64 7.56 -12.68
N ASP A 133 9.47 8.73 -13.31
CA ASP A 133 10.53 9.39 -14.09
C ASP A 133 11.76 9.78 -13.23
N HIS A 134 11.63 9.76 -11.89
CA HIS A 134 12.71 10.02 -10.94
C HIS A 134 13.31 8.74 -10.32
N GLY A 135 12.91 7.56 -10.81
CA GLY A 135 13.39 6.27 -10.33
C GLY A 135 12.79 5.83 -8.99
N VAL A 136 11.73 6.48 -8.54
CA VAL A 136 11.05 6.14 -7.27
C VAL A 136 10.03 5.04 -7.51
N TYR A 137 10.21 3.91 -6.84
CA TYR A 137 9.21 2.85 -6.75
C TYR A 137 8.21 3.14 -5.64
N ARG A 138 6.95 2.77 -5.87
CA ARG A 138 5.91 2.87 -4.84
C ARG A 138 5.17 1.54 -4.68
N GLY A 139 4.66 1.32 -3.49
CA GLY A 139 3.69 0.27 -3.18
C GLY A 139 2.45 0.89 -2.56
N LEU A 140 1.27 0.49 -3.05
CA LEU A 140 -0.01 0.89 -2.48
C LEU A 140 -0.68 -0.35 -1.91
N TYR A 141 -0.86 -0.38 -0.59
CA TYR A 141 -1.34 -1.55 0.12
C TYR A 141 -2.69 -1.28 0.79
N GLU A 142 -3.46 -2.32 0.99
CA GLU A 142 -4.63 -2.33 1.88
C GLU A 142 -4.34 -3.22 3.08
N TRP A 143 -4.66 -2.73 4.26
CA TRP A 143 -4.44 -3.39 5.54
C TRP A 143 -5.72 -3.41 6.38
N ASP A 144 -5.85 -4.41 7.23
CA ASP A 144 -6.80 -4.46 8.35
C ASP A 144 -6.05 -4.07 9.62
N GLY A 145 -6.08 -2.79 9.96
CA GLY A 145 -5.40 -2.16 11.10
C GLY A 145 -4.23 -1.25 10.72
N PRO A 146 -4.33 0.06 11.00
CA PRO A 146 -3.27 1.03 10.71
C PRO A 146 -1.99 0.75 11.50
N GLN A 147 -2.08 0.22 12.72
CA GLN A 147 -0.93 -0.15 13.55
C GLN A 147 -0.17 -1.34 12.97
N LEU A 148 -0.88 -2.29 12.34
CA LEU A 148 -0.27 -3.42 11.65
C LEU A 148 0.46 -2.96 10.39
N ALA A 149 -0.13 -2.01 9.66
CA ALA A 149 0.50 -1.37 8.50
C ALA A 149 1.79 -0.62 8.90
N ASP A 150 1.77 0.16 9.99
CA ASP A 150 2.95 0.87 10.53
C ASP A 150 4.04 -0.13 10.94
N THR A 151 3.67 -1.14 11.73
CA THR A 151 4.62 -2.18 12.18
C THR A 151 5.29 -2.88 11.01
N TYR A 152 4.52 -3.21 9.97
CA TYR A 152 5.05 -3.78 8.74
C TYR A 152 6.02 -2.83 8.04
N ALA A 153 5.62 -1.59 7.77
CA ALA A 153 6.43 -0.62 7.05
C ALA A 153 7.78 -0.39 7.76
N ARG A 154 7.77 -0.25 9.07
CA ARG A 154 8.96 -0.05 9.90
C ARG A 154 9.83 -1.31 10.02
N SER A 155 9.23 -2.50 9.96
CA SER A 155 9.99 -3.77 9.90
C SER A 155 10.63 -3.95 8.53
N LEU A 156 9.87 -3.74 7.44
CA LEU A 156 10.34 -3.87 6.07
C LEU A 156 11.42 -2.85 5.74
N TRP A 157 11.40 -1.68 6.38
CA TRP A 157 12.44 -0.66 6.21
C TRP A 157 13.84 -1.23 6.30
N ARG A 158 14.07 -2.17 7.27
CA ARG A 158 15.38 -2.84 7.44
C ARG A 158 15.80 -3.63 6.21
N VAL A 159 14.85 -4.31 5.57
CA VAL A 159 15.09 -5.08 4.34
C VAL A 159 15.31 -4.13 3.16
N LEU A 160 14.45 -3.12 3.00
CA LEU A 160 14.56 -2.15 1.91
C LEU A 160 15.86 -1.35 2.00
N ALA A 161 16.34 -1.01 3.20
CA ALA A 161 17.58 -0.26 3.38
C ALA A 161 18.83 -0.98 2.84
N LEU A 162 18.77 -2.31 2.65
CA LEU A 162 19.86 -3.08 2.06
C LEU A 162 20.03 -2.80 0.56
N VAL A 163 18.93 -2.46 -0.12
CA VAL A 163 18.88 -2.30 -1.59
C VAL A 163 18.52 -0.90 -2.05
N SER A 164 18.10 -0.03 -1.13
CA SER A 164 17.66 1.34 -1.44
C SER A 164 18.74 2.37 -1.20
N GLU A 165 18.65 3.51 -1.89
CA GLU A 165 19.47 4.69 -1.61
C GLU A 165 19.20 5.18 -0.17
N PRO A 166 20.25 5.58 0.58
CA PRO A 166 20.06 6.15 1.91
C PRO A 166 19.12 7.36 1.90
N GLY A 167 18.15 7.40 2.81
CA GLY A 167 17.20 8.50 2.92
C GLY A 167 16.08 8.50 1.88
N SER A 168 16.01 7.49 0.98
CA SER A 168 14.97 7.43 -0.05
C SER A 168 13.72 6.64 0.38
N ILE A 169 13.77 5.96 1.51
CA ILE A 169 12.63 5.18 2.00
C ILE A 169 11.71 6.09 2.79
N ASP A 170 10.45 6.09 2.40
CA ASP A 170 9.39 6.80 3.14
C ASP A 170 8.10 6.00 3.11
N PHE A 171 7.18 6.25 4.05
CA PHE A 171 5.88 5.61 4.05
C PHE A 171 4.82 6.48 4.73
N ARG A 172 3.55 6.26 4.36
CA ARG A 172 2.39 6.92 4.96
C ARG A 172 1.26 5.92 5.17
N VAL A 173 0.64 5.96 6.36
CA VAL A 173 -0.55 5.18 6.70
C VAL A 173 -1.76 6.11 6.72
N LEU A 174 -2.80 5.75 5.99
CA LEU A 174 -4.08 6.46 5.90
C LEU A 174 -5.15 5.58 6.55
N ALA A 175 -5.42 5.85 7.82
CA ALA A 175 -6.38 5.08 8.61
C ALA A 175 -7.84 5.33 8.18
N GLY A 176 -8.70 4.32 8.27
CA GLY A 176 -10.11 4.42 7.92
C GLY A 176 -10.40 4.49 6.42
N LEU A 177 -9.41 4.22 5.56
CA LEU A 177 -9.53 4.34 4.12
C LEU A 177 -9.26 3.00 3.43
N ARG A 178 -10.15 2.62 2.52
CA ARG A 178 -9.96 1.46 1.64
C ARG A 178 -9.20 1.88 0.38
N ARG A 179 -8.33 1.00 -0.10
CA ARG A 179 -7.52 1.25 -1.30
C ARG A 179 -8.39 1.50 -2.54
N ASP A 180 -9.39 0.67 -2.76
CA ASP A 180 -10.22 0.77 -3.96
C ASP A 180 -11.12 2.01 -3.91
N ASP A 181 -11.56 2.43 -2.71
CA ASP A 181 -12.27 3.70 -2.52
C ASP A 181 -11.37 4.90 -2.83
N LEU A 182 -10.09 4.87 -2.39
CA LEU A 182 -9.11 5.90 -2.71
C LEU A 182 -8.85 6.00 -4.22
N LEU A 183 -8.79 4.86 -4.92
CA LEU A 183 -8.58 4.84 -6.38
C LEU A 183 -9.81 5.32 -7.15
N ALA A 184 -11.02 5.09 -6.62
CA ALA A 184 -12.26 5.57 -7.21
C ALA A 184 -12.50 7.07 -6.95
N ASP A 185 -12.18 7.53 -5.74
CA ASP A 185 -12.37 8.91 -5.29
C ASP A 185 -11.12 9.41 -4.53
N PRO A 186 -10.13 9.99 -5.22
CA PRO A 186 -8.92 10.51 -4.61
C PRO A 186 -9.15 11.64 -3.59
N LEU A 187 -10.30 12.32 -3.63
CA LEU A 187 -10.62 13.40 -2.68
C LEU A 187 -10.75 12.88 -1.24
N ARG A 188 -10.98 11.61 -1.04
CA ARG A 188 -11.00 10.97 0.28
C ARG A 188 -9.69 11.11 1.05
N ALA A 189 -8.57 11.30 0.34
CA ALA A 189 -7.26 11.53 0.95
C ALA A 189 -6.96 13.00 1.30
N VAL A 190 -7.81 13.95 0.93
CA VAL A 190 -7.56 15.40 1.13
C VAL A 190 -7.44 15.75 2.60
N GLY A 191 -8.25 15.13 3.48
CA GLY A 191 -8.20 15.38 4.93
C GLY A 191 -6.85 15.01 5.57
N PHE A 192 -6.10 14.08 4.99
CA PHE A 192 -4.77 13.70 5.46
C PHE A 192 -3.68 14.68 4.97
N ALA A 193 -3.90 15.36 3.85
CA ALA A 193 -2.91 16.27 3.25
C ALA A 193 -2.62 17.50 4.09
N ALA A 194 -3.55 17.94 4.94
CA ALA A 194 -3.36 19.06 5.84
C ALA A 194 -2.25 18.82 6.88
N LEU A 195 -1.84 17.57 7.09
CA LEU A 195 -0.82 17.15 8.05
C LEU A 195 0.55 16.91 7.42
N ASP A 196 0.64 16.96 6.08
CA ASP A 196 1.87 16.62 5.35
C ASP A 196 2.03 17.51 4.12
N PRO A 197 2.95 18.48 4.17
CA PRO A 197 3.17 19.41 3.04
C PRO A 197 3.73 18.72 1.79
N ASP A 198 4.49 17.65 1.94
CA ASP A 198 5.18 17.01 0.80
C ASP A 198 4.24 16.22 -0.11
N CYS A 199 3.17 15.67 0.44
CA CYS A 199 2.06 15.00 -0.29
C CYS A 199 2.47 13.98 -1.37
N TRP A 200 3.72 13.50 -1.41
CA TRP A 200 4.26 12.53 -2.38
C TRP A 200 3.46 11.22 -2.42
N TRP A 201 2.78 10.90 -1.34
CA TRP A 201 1.95 9.71 -1.15
C TRP A 201 0.50 9.91 -1.61
N ARG A 202 0.05 11.17 -1.76
CA ARG A 202 -1.36 11.48 -2.01
C ARG A 202 -1.71 11.19 -3.46
N VAL A 203 -2.59 10.22 -3.67
CA VAL A 203 -3.19 9.93 -4.97
C VAL A 203 -4.11 11.08 -5.36
N VAL A 204 -3.93 11.62 -6.57
CA VAL A 204 -4.76 12.69 -7.14
C VAL A 204 -5.52 12.24 -8.38
N GLY A 205 -5.27 11.05 -8.87
CA GLY A 205 -5.98 10.49 -10.00
C GLY A 205 -5.55 9.06 -10.31
N SER A 206 -6.43 8.33 -10.95
CA SER A 206 -6.22 6.95 -11.36
C SER A 206 -6.87 6.73 -12.73
N THR A 207 -6.08 6.27 -13.70
CA THR A 207 -6.57 5.92 -15.04
C THR A 207 -6.68 4.40 -15.13
N PRO A 208 -7.81 3.83 -15.55
CA PRO A 208 -7.96 2.40 -15.72
C PRO A 208 -6.91 1.81 -16.66
N PRO A 209 -6.63 0.49 -16.59
CA PRO A 209 -5.73 -0.15 -17.55
C PRO A 209 -6.25 0.03 -18.97
N PRO A 210 -5.36 0.11 -19.98
CA PRO A 210 -5.77 0.14 -21.37
C PRO A 210 -6.61 -1.12 -21.66
N ILE A 211 -7.70 -0.94 -22.41
CA ILE A 211 -8.55 -2.07 -22.83
C ILE A 211 -7.68 -2.95 -23.73
N SER A 212 -7.25 -4.10 -23.24
CA SER A 212 -6.53 -5.06 -24.06
C SER A 212 -7.45 -5.51 -25.20
N ALA A 213 -7.01 -5.37 -26.46
CA ALA A 213 -7.76 -5.73 -27.65
C ALA A 213 -8.23 -7.21 -27.64
N GLU A 214 -7.65 -8.03 -26.79
CA GLU A 214 -7.98 -9.44 -26.57
C GLU A 214 -9.32 -9.65 -25.85
N ARG A 215 -9.74 -8.71 -24.94
CA ARG A 215 -11.07 -8.75 -24.31
C ARG A 215 -12.19 -8.26 -25.23
N ALA A 216 -11.89 -7.55 -26.30
CA ALA A 216 -12.88 -7.07 -27.26
C ALA A 216 -13.31 -8.17 -28.24
N ARG A 217 -12.60 -9.30 -28.35
CA ARG A 217 -12.90 -10.43 -29.26
C ARG A 217 -13.71 -11.56 -28.61
N SER A 218 -14.00 -11.47 -27.32
CA SER A 218 -14.74 -12.50 -26.54
C SER A 218 -16.11 -12.04 -26.04
N ARG A 219 -16.70 -11.03 -26.69
CA ARG A 219 -18.11 -10.63 -26.50
C ARG A 219 -18.91 -10.78 -27.78
#